data_76d74f72c53722bb0523c5fbce564ad3
#
_entry.id   76d74f72c53722bb0523c5fbce564ad3
#
_cell.length_a   1.000
_cell.length_b   1.000
_cell.length_c   1.000
_cell.angle_alpha   90.00
_cell.angle_beta   90.00
_cell.angle_gamma   90.00
#
_symmetry.space_group_name_H-M   'P 1'
#
loop_
_entity.id
_entity.type
_entity.pdbx_description
1 polymer ?
#
loop_
_entity_poly.entity_id
_entity_poly.type
_entity_poly.pdbx_seq_one_letter_code
_entity_poly.pdbx_strand_id
1 'polypeptide(L)'
;MPIGKRELASYLLLYSIGKEVISIEHAREILELILPRRAVRSVIRILAKSGFIGLNNKEIRIHKPEDALGNYLSQYIKSRIERNAKSRHIQYRFERGLDYIERIYIDSIKCREKIYIAGRIEIICRTNTENR
;
A
#
# COMPACT_ATOMS: atom_id res chain seq x y z
N MET A 1 -12.00 -2.20 3.32
CA MET A 1 -12.44 -3.43 2.66
C MET A 1 -11.26 -4.35 2.40
N PRO A 2 -11.29 -5.59 2.87
CA PRO A 2 -10.15 -6.47 2.67
C PRO A 2 -10.00 -6.90 1.20
N ILE A 3 -8.78 -7.03 0.79
CA ILE A 3 -8.42 -7.53 -0.53
C ILE A 3 -8.29 -9.05 -0.45
N GLY A 4 -9.02 -9.75 -1.30
CA GLY A 4 -8.96 -11.19 -1.35
C GLY A 4 -8.07 -11.69 -2.47
N LYS A 5 -7.97 -13.01 -2.56
CA LYS A 5 -7.17 -13.66 -3.59
C LYS A 5 -7.65 -13.30 -4.99
N ARG A 6 -8.96 -13.19 -5.15
CA ARG A 6 -9.57 -12.82 -6.43
C ARG A 6 -9.07 -11.46 -6.92
N GLU A 7 -9.09 -10.47 -6.03
CA GLU A 7 -8.66 -9.11 -6.36
C GLU A 7 -7.16 -9.05 -6.63
N LEU A 8 -6.37 -9.75 -5.82
CA LEU A 8 -4.92 -9.77 -6.02
C LEU A 8 -4.55 -10.44 -7.33
N ALA A 9 -5.22 -11.53 -7.68
CA ALA A 9 -4.97 -12.22 -8.94
C ALA A 9 -5.34 -11.31 -10.12
N SER A 10 -6.45 -10.58 -10.01
CA SER A 10 -6.88 -9.64 -11.03
C SER A 10 -5.86 -8.52 -11.21
N TYR A 11 -5.37 -7.98 -10.11
CA TYR A 11 -4.34 -6.94 -10.17
C TYR A 11 -3.06 -7.46 -10.84
N LEU A 12 -2.61 -8.65 -10.44
CA LEU A 12 -1.41 -9.24 -11.01
C LEU A 12 -1.56 -9.47 -12.51
N LEU A 13 -2.75 -9.92 -12.93
CA LEU A 13 -3.01 -10.13 -14.34
C LEU A 13 -2.92 -8.82 -15.13
N LEU A 14 -3.54 -7.75 -14.61
CA LEU A 14 -3.47 -6.44 -15.24
C LEU A 14 -2.05 -5.90 -15.28
N TYR A 15 -1.35 -6.02 -14.17
CA TYR A 15 0.04 -5.54 -14.09
C TYR A 15 0.96 -6.28 -15.07
N SER A 16 0.69 -7.57 -15.29
CA SER A 16 1.52 -8.41 -16.14
C SER A 16 1.41 -8.09 -17.63
N ILE A 17 0.46 -7.25 -18.03
CA ILE A 17 0.36 -6.77 -19.40
C ILE A 17 1.57 -5.91 -19.75
N GLY A 18 2.17 -5.26 -18.76
CA GLY A 18 3.34 -4.42 -18.97
C GLY A 18 3.03 -3.00 -19.40
N LYS A 19 1.77 -2.59 -19.38
CA LYS A 19 1.37 -1.22 -19.71
C LYS A 19 0.98 -0.47 -18.44
N GLU A 20 1.37 0.78 -18.38
CA GLU A 20 1.06 1.62 -17.24
C GLU A 20 -0.41 2.07 -17.26
N VAL A 21 -0.95 2.31 -18.44
CA VAL A 21 -2.32 2.77 -18.61
C VAL A 21 -3.01 1.92 -19.68
N ILE A 22 -4.22 1.46 -19.39
CA ILE A 22 -5.05 0.72 -20.37
C ILE A 22 -6.47 1.25 -20.30
N SER A 23 -7.25 1.00 -21.35
CA SER A 23 -8.65 1.38 -21.35
C SER A 23 -9.44 0.47 -20.42
N ILE A 24 -10.55 0.96 -19.89
CA ILE A 24 -11.43 0.15 -19.05
C ILE A 24 -11.95 -1.07 -19.83
N GLU A 25 -12.26 -0.88 -21.11
CA GLU A 25 -12.75 -1.98 -21.93
C GLU A 25 -11.71 -3.08 -22.08
N HIS A 26 -10.45 -2.69 -22.31
CA HIS A 26 -9.37 -3.66 -22.42
C HIS A 26 -9.18 -4.41 -21.11
N ALA A 27 -9.23 -3.69 -19.98
CA ALA A 27 -9.12 -4.30 -18.67
C ALA A 27 -10.24 -5.31 -18.43
N ARG A 28 -11.47 -4.99 -18.85
CA ARG A 28 -12.60 -5.91 -18.74
C ARG A 28 -12.36 -7.19 -19.52
N GLU A 29 -11.89 -7.06 -20.74
CA GLU A 29 -11.61 -8.22 -21.58
C GLU A 29 -10.59 -9.16 -20.91
N ILE A 30 -9.55 -8.57 -20.35
CA ILE A 30 -8.52 -9.35 -19.68
C ILE A 30 -9.06 -10.02 -18.41
N LEU A 31 -9.80 -9.27 -17.60
CA LEU A 31 -10.33 -9.81 -16.35
C LEU A 31 -11.39 -10.86 -16.56
N GLU A 32 -12.09 -10.81 -17.69
CA GLU A 32 -13.08 -11.86 -18.03
C GLU A 32 -12.42 -13.21 -18.29
N LEU A 33 -11.10 -13.25 -18.43
CA LEU A 33 -10.39 -14.52 -18.52
C LEU A 33 -10.46 -15.30 -17.20
N ILE A 34 -10.58 -14.60 -16.08
CA ILE A 34 -10.57 -15.25 -14.76
C ILE A 34 -11.81 -14.95 -13.92
N LEU A 35 -12.67 -14.03 -14.37
CA LEU A 35 -13.85 -13.61 -13.60
C LEU A 35 -15.11 -13.71 -14.45
N PRO A 36 -16.26 -14.01 -13.82
CA PRO A 36 -17.52 -13.84 -14.52
C PRO A 36 -17.74 -12.35 -14.79
N ARG A 37 -18.42 -12.07 -15.92
CA ARG A 37 -18.63 -10.69 -16.35
C ARG A 37 -19.20 -9.78 -15.25
N ARG A 38 -20.14 -10.30 -14.47
CA ARG A 38 -20.79 -9.54 -13.41
C ARG A 38 -19.85 -9.15 -12.27
N ALA A 39 -18.74 -9.87 -12.08
CA ALA A 39 -17.79 -9.60 -11.00
C ALA A 39 -16.74 -8.58 -11.38
N VAL A 40 -16.50 -8.36 -12.67
CA VAL A 40 -15.42 -7.50 -13.16
C VAL A 40 -15.53 -6.08 -12.60
N ARG A 41 -16.72 -5.50 -12.68
CA ARG A 41 -16.92 -4.13 -12.23
C ARG A 41 -16.64 -3.97 -10.75
N SER A 42 -17.10 -4.92 -9.95
CA SER A 42 -16.87 -4.90 -8.50
C SER A 42 -15.39 -5.02 -8.16
N VAL A 43 -14.68 -5.91 -8.84
CA VAL A 43 -13.24 -6.09 -8.62
C VAL A 43 -12.46 -4.83 -8.98
N ILE A 44 -12.77 -4.20 -10.11
CA ILE A 44 -12.11 -2.97 -10.52
C ILE A 44 -12.33 -1.90 -9.46
N ARG A 45 -13.55 -1.78 -8.94
CA ARG A 45 -13.88 -0.80 -7.91
C ARG A 45 -13.07 -1.04 -6.63
N ILE A 46 -12.98 -2.30 -6.20
CA ILE A 46 -12.24 -2.67 -5.00
C ILE A 46 -10.76 -2.34 -5.17
N LEU A 47 -10.19 -2.66 -6.32
CA LEU A 47 -8.79 -2.36 -6.59
C LEU A 47 -8.51 -0.85 -6.59
N ALA A 48 -9.44 -0.07 -7.13
CA ALA A 48 -9.30 1.39 -7.14
C ALA A 48 -9.35 1.96 -5.73
N LYS A 49 -10.31 1.51 -4.92
CA LYS A 49 -10.43 1.98 -3.53
C LYS A 49 -9.24 1.59 -2.68
N SER A 50 -8.63 0.45 -2.97
CA SER A 50 -7.51 -0.06 -2.19
C SER A 50 -6.16 0.52 -2.65
N GLY A 51 -6.14 1.31 -3.71
CA GLY A 51 -4.91 1.95 -4.17
C GLY A 51 -4.04 1.11 -5.10
N PHE A 52 -4.57 0.01 -5.63
CA PHE A 52 -3.83 -0.82 -6.58
C PHE A 52 -3.88 -0.26 -7.99
N ILE A 53 -4.97 0.38 -8.32
CA ILE A 53 -5.14 1.04 -9.63
C ILE A 53 -5.76 2.42 -9.43
N GLY A 54 -5.58 3.29 -10.42
CA GLY A 54 -6.26 4.57 -10.47
C GLY A 54 -7.30 4.55 -11.57
N LEU A 55 -8.48 5.07 -11.28
CA LEU A 55 -9.56 5.18 -12.27
C LEU A 55 -9.64 6.60 -12.78
N ASN A 56 -9.67 6.72 -14.09
CA ASN A 56 -10.01 7.93 -14.79
C ASN A 56 -11.15 7.58 -15.74
N ASN A 57 -11.88 8.55 -16.27
CA ASN A 57 -13.12 8.32 -17.03
C ASN A 57 -13.17 7.06 -17.90
N LYS A 58 -12.15 6.79 -18.69
CA LYS A 58 -12.14 5.64 -19.59
C LYS A 58 -10.87 4.82 -19.49
N GLU A 59 -10.02 5.15 -18.55
CA GLU A 59 -8.71 4.56 -18.43
C GLU A 59 -8.42 4.07 -17.03
N ILE A 60 -7.58 3.05 -16.97
CA ILE A 60 -7.09 2.50 -15.71
C ILE A 60 -5.58 2.67 -15.71
N ARG A 61 -5.07 3.27 -14.64
CA ARG A 61 -3.64 3.35 -14.40
C ARG A 61 -3.27 2.25 -13.43
N ILE A 62 -2.33 1.41 -13.81
CA ILE A 62 -1.93 0.28 -13.00
C ILE A 62 -0.68 0.68 -12.21
N HIS A 63 -0.82 0.74 -10.89
CA HIS A 63 0.30 1.10 -10.03
C HIS A 63 1.27 -0.06 -9.88
N LYS A 64 2.53 0.25 -9.64
CA LYS A 64 3.55 -0.77 -9.37
C LYS A 64 3.23 -1.48 -8.07
N PRO A 65 3.57 -2.77 -7.95
CA PRO A 65 3.27 -3.52 -6.72
C PRO A 65 3.78 -2.88 -5.44
N GLU A 66 4.98 -2.29 -5.48
CA GLU A 66 5.56 -1.61 -4.32
C GLU A 66 4.67 -0.47 -3.87
N ASP A 67 4.25 0.38 -4.82
CA ASP A 67 3.39 1.53 -4.52
C ASP A 67 2.01 1.07 -4.08
N ALA A 68 1.47 0.08 -4.76
CA ALA A 68 0.13 -0.44 -4.45
C ALA A 68 0.08 -1.04 -3.06
N LEU A 69 1.06 -1.85 -2.71
CA LEU A 69 1.14 -2.45 -1.37
C LEU A 69 1.40 -1.39 -0.30
N GLY A 70 2.26 -0.41 -0.61
CA GLY A 70 2.50 0.70 0.29
C GLY A 70 1.23 1.49 0.58
N ASN A 71 0.46 1.80 -0.47
CA ASN A 71 -0.81 2.49 -0.32
C ASN A 71 -1.81 1.70 0.53
N TYR A 72 -1.88 0.40 0.27
CA TYR A 72 -2.87 -0.46 0.92
C TYR A 72 -2.52 -0.75 2.37
N LEU A 73 -1.25 -0.97 2.68
CA LEU A 73 -0.82 -1.44 3.99
C LEU A 73 -0.23 -0.38 4.91
N SER A 74 0.03 0.83 4.43
CA SER A 74 0.69 1.85 5.22
C SER A 74 -0.04 2.17 6.53
N GLN A 75 -1.36 2.34 6.49
CA GLN A 75 -2.12 2.65 7.69
C GLN A 75 -2.16 1.47 8.67
N TYR A 76 -2.23 0.28 8.12
CA TYR A 76 -2.20 -0.93 8.95
C TYR A 76 -0.86 -1.03 9.69
N ILE A 77 0.25 -0.83 8.97
CA ILE A 77 1.59 -0.89 9.56
C ILE A 77 1.73 0.17 10.66
N LYS A 78 1.29 1.38 10.37
CA LYS A 78 1.33 2.47 11.35
C LYS A 78 0.55 2.13 12.62
N SER A 79 -0.66 1.63 12.45
CA SER A 79 -1.51 1.25 13.58
C SER A 79 -0.90 0.12 14.41
N ARG A 80 -0.28 -0.85 13.75
CA ARG A 80 0.35 -1.96 14.45
C ARG A 80 1.58 -1.52 15.23
N ILE A 81 2.37 -0.63 14.65
CA ILE A 81 3.54 -0.06 15.35
C ILE A 81 3.10 0.67 16.61
N GLU A 82 2.09 1.51 16.48
CA GLU A 82 1.56 2.27 17.61
C GLU A 82 1.07 1.34 18.72
N ARG A 83 0.29 0.34 18.36
CA ARG A 83 -0.27 -0.61 19.33
C ARG A 83 0.83 -1.40 20.05
N ASN A 84 1.81 -1.90 19.30
CA ASN A 84 2.91 -2.65 19.89
C ASN A 84 3.79 -1.77 20.79
N ALA A 85 4.05 -0.54 20.36
CA ALA A 85 4.86 0.38 21.16
C ALA A 85 4.17 0.68 22.49
N LYS A 86 2.86 0.94 22.46
CA LYS A 86 2.09 1.20 23.67
C LYS A 86 2.10 0.00 24.62
N SER A 87 1.89 -1.19 24.10
CA SER A 87 1.83 -2.40 24.94
C SER A 87 3.19 -2.77 25.54
N ARG A 88 4.28 -2.38 24.92
CA ARG A 88 5.64 -2.66 25.39
C ARG A 88 6.29 -1.48 26.07
N HIS A 89 5.55 -0.38 26.23
CA HIS A 89 6.05 0.87 26.82
C HIS A 89 7.27 1.42 26.10
N ILE A 90 7.26 1.30 24.76
CA ILE A 90 8.32 1.83 23.92
C ILE A 90 7.90 3.23 23.47
N GLN A 91 8.82 4.18 23.58
CA GLN A 91 8.59 5.55 23.14
C GLN A 91 8.52 5.59 21.62
N TYR A 92 7.54 6.31 21.10
CA TYR A 92 7.41 6.49 19.65
C TYR A 92 6.84 7.88 19.36
N ARG A 93 7.07 8.33 18.15
CA ARG A 93 6.56 9.63 17.70
C ARG A 93 6.26 9.58 16.22
N PHE A 94 5.12 10.13 15.83
CA PHE A 94 4.74 10.29 14.43
C PHE A 94 4.98 11.72 14.01
N GLU A 95 5.54 11.90 12.82
CA GLU A 95 5.83 13.21 12.30
C GLU A 95 5.63 13.20 10.78
N ARG A 96 4.91 14.19 10.26
CA ARG A 96 4.70 14.30 8.81
C ARG A 96 5.51 15.48 8.30
N GLY A 97 6.40 15.21 7.34
CA GLY A 97 7.20 16.24 6.72
C GLY A 97 6.46 16.96 5.60
N LEU A 98 7.11 18.00 5.06
CA LEU A 98 6.57 18.74 3.91
C LEU A 98 6.54 17.90 2.64
N ASP A 99 7.29 16.81 2.62
CA ASP A 99 7.35 15.87 1.51
C ASP A 99 6.20 14.86 1.55
N TYR A 100 5.26 15.03 2.49
CA TYR A 100 4.12 14.14 2.71
C TYR A 100 4.50 12.70 3.12
N ILE A 101 5.74 12.49 3.52
CA ILE A 101 6.17 11.22 4.07
C ILE A 101 5.94 11.23 5.56
N GLU A 102 5.26 10.21 6.08
CA GLU A 102 5.09 10.06 7.52
C GLU A 102 6.32 9.37 8.09
N ARG A 103 6.93 9.98 9.07
CA ARG A 103 8.07 9.41 9.76
C ARG A 103 7.66 8.90 11.12
N ILE A 104 8.07 7.68 11.42
CA ILE A 104 7.79 7.04 12.69
C ILE A 104 9.11 6.82 13.39
N TYR A 105 9.29 7.53 14.48
CA TYR A 105 10.50 7.42 15.30
C TYR A 105 10.23 6.44 16.42
N ILE A 106 11.03 5.37 16.49
CA ILE A 106 10.88 4.34 17.50
C ILE A 106 12.15 4.30 18.35
N ASP A 107 11.97 4.43 19.65
CA ASP A 107 13.07 4.44 20.59
C ASP A 107 13.22 3.06 21.21
N SER A 108 13.96 2.20 20.51
CA SER A 108 14.16 0.82 20.93
C SER A 108 15.54 0.34 20.54
N ILE A 109 16.22 -0.31 21.49
CA ILE A 109 17.56 -0.87 21.23
C ILE A 109 17.51 -2.07 20.29
N LYS A 110 16.33 -2.69 20.13
CA LYS A 110 16.16 -3.85 19.24
C LYS A 110 15.99 -3.46 17.79
N CYS A 111 15.60 -2.21 17.53
CA CYS A 111 15.35 -1.71 16.20
C CYS A 111 16.54 -0.84 15.80
N ARG A 112 17.28 -1.26 14.78
CA ARG A 112 18.52 -0.56 14.38
C ARG A 112 18.49 -0.07 12.94
N GLU A 113 17.42 -0.34 12.24
CA GLU A 113 17.38 -0.07 10.82
C GLU A 113 16.48 1.10 10.51
N LYS A 114 16.66 1.63 9.30
CA LYS A 114 15.79 2.63 8.75
C LYS A 114 15.03 1.95 7.62
N ILE A 115 13.70 1.92 7.74
CA ILE A 115 12.86 1.21 6.79
C ILE A 115 12.02 2.21 6.03
N TYR A 116 12.02 2.09 4.72
CA TYR A 116 11.29 3.01 3.85
C TYR A 116 10.24 2.23 3.06
N ILE A 117 8.99 2.65 3.18
CA ILE A 117 7.87 1.96 2.53
C ILE A 117 7.27 2.82 1.44
N ALA A 118 7.63 2.49 0.21
CA ALA A 118 7.02 3.02 -1.03
C ALA A 118 6.69 4.52 -1.01
N GLY A 119 7.60 5.34 -0.49
CA GLY A 119 7.43 6.79 -0.46
C GLY A 119 6.34 7.30 0.48
N ARG A 120 5.85 6.45 1.37
CA ARG A 120 4.76 6.81 2.27
C ARG A 120 5.15 6.89 3.73
N ILE A 121 5.93 5.93 4.18
CA ILE A 121 6.31 5.81 5.58
C ILE A 121 7.79 5.55 5.67
N GLU A 122 8.43 6.26 6.57
CA GLU A 122 9.83 6.03 6.90
C GLU A 122 9.89 5.71 8.38
N ILE A 123 10.40 4.53 8.71
CA ILE A 123 10.53 4.09 10.10
C ILE A 123 11.97 4.31 10.50
N ILE A 124 12.18 5.12 11.52
CA ILE A 124 13.50 5.45 12.02
C ILE A 124 13.64 4.90 13.42
N CYS A 125 14.54 3.94 13.57
CA CYS A 125 14.79 3.31 14.86
C CYS A 125 15.96 4.01 15.54
N ARG A 126 15.76 4.39 16.78
CA ARG A 126 16.79 5.07 17.56
C ARG A 126 16.87 4.47 18.96
N THR A 127 18.05 4.48 19.51
CA THR A 127 18.21 4.11 20.92
C THR A 127 18.33 5.40 21.73
N ASN A 128 18.14 5.29 23.05
CA ASN A 128 18.31 6.44 23.94
C ASN A 128 19.70 7.06 23.84
N THR A 129 20.69 6.26 23.53
CA THR A 129 22.06 6.75 23.37
C THR A 129 22.24 7.58 22.12
N GLU A 130 21.47 7.33 21.08
CA GLU A 130 21.55 8.07 19.83
C GLU A 130 20.86 9.43 19.89
N ASN A 131 20.02 9.64 20.87
CA ASN A 131 19.27 10.88 21.04
C ASN A 131 20.06 11.99 21.72
N ARG A 132 21.31 11.76 22.00
CA ARG A 132 22.14 12.71 22.75
C ARG A 132 23.09 13.50 21.88
#